data_f6f8da1170d913ff2e0b5a089acc183e
#
_entry.id   f6f8da1170d913ff2e0b5a089acc183e
#
_cell.length_a   1.000
_cell.length_b   1.000
_cell.length_c   1.000
_cell.angle_alpha   90.00
_cell.angle_beta   90.00
_cell.angle_gamma   90.00
#
_symmetry.space_group_name_H-M   'P 1'
#
loop_
_entity.id
_entity.type
_entity.pdbx_description
1 polymer ?
#
loop_
_entity_poly.entity_id
_entity_poly.type
_entity_poly.pdbx_seq_one_letter_code
_entity_poly.pdbx_strand_id
1 'polypeptide(L)'
;MIAVYKRELRSYLTSMIGYLFIFFILLLTGIYFSAYQLGAAYPRFEYTLSALTFVFLISVPILTMRVLAEERKQKTDQLLLTAPVSVEKIVFGKYLALVTIFAIPMLIMCVYPLIMTKFGTVSLGAAYTAILGFFLLGCANLAIGVFISSLTESQVIAAVLTFVILFAFYMMNGISSFFSEGALSTCISFGLLILAAVIIIYTMIKNFLISAVICVVGEIALVIVYVVNSSFFSGGIQKILDIFNLSSHFDNFANAIFDVKGVLYFVSVIAVCLFLTVQSIAKRRWN
;
A
#
# COMPACT_ATOMS: atom_id res chain seq x y z
N MET A 1 5.20 23.37 -6.19
CA MET A 1 4.23 22.31 -5.92
C MET A 1 3.02 22.41 -6.86
N ILE A 2 2.24 23.50 -6.84
CA ILE A 2 1.00 23.63 -7.63
C ILE A 2 1.23 23.49 -9.15
N ALA A 3 2.32 24.02 -9.68
CA ALA A 3 2.62 23.89 -11.12
C ALA A 3 2.87 22.43 -11.53
N VAL A 4 3.64 21.67 -10.70
CA VAL A 4 3.88 20.23 -10.93
C VAL A 4 2.56 19.46 -10.85
N TYR A 5 1.76 19.71 -9.80
CA TYR A 5 0.45 19.11 -9.64
C TYR A 5 -0.46 19.33 -10.86
N LYS A 6 -0.60 20.58 -11.33
CA LYS A 6 -1.45 20.91 -12.49
C LYS A 6 -0.94 20.24 -13.76
N ARG A 7 0.38 20.19 -13.97
CA ARG A 7 0.99 19.52 -15.12
C ARG A 7 0.67 18.03 -15.12
N GLU A 8 0.89 17.36 -13.98
CA GLU A 8 0.63 15.92 -13.83
C GLU A 8 -0.85 15.60 -13.96
N LEU A 9 -1.72 16.36 -13.27
CA LEU A 9 -3.15 16.15 -13.35
C LEU A 9 -3.65 16.29 -14.80
N ARG A 10 -3.20 17.33 -15.50
CA ARG A 10 -3.53 17.51 -16.92
C ARG A 10 -3.00 16.35 -17.77
N SER A 11 -1.78 15.88 -17.52
CA SER A 11 -1.20 14.73 -18.22
C SER A 11 -2.06 13.47 -18.09
N TYR A 12 -2.57 13.17 -16.88
CA TYR A 12 -3.46 12.04 -16.66
C TYR A 12 -4.85 12.24 -17.27
N LEU A 13 -5.43 13.42 -17.16
CA LEU A 13 -6.75 13.72 -17.72
C LEU A 13 -6.75 13.84 -19.25
N THR A 14 -5.61 14.04 -19.89
CA THR A 14 -5.47 14.03 -21.36
C THR A 14 -4.97 12.69 -21.90
N SER A 15 -4.50 11.79 -21.02
CA SER A 15 -4.00 10.47 -21.40
C SER A 15 -5.09 9.39 -21.25
N MET A 16 -5.00 8.35 -22.08
CA MET A 16 -5.89 7.19 -22.00
C MET A 16 -5.79 6.47 -20.64
N ILE A 17 -4.64 6.52 -19.95
CA ILE A 17 -4.39 5.79 -18.70
C ILE A 17 -5.28 6.30 -17.56
N GLY A 18 -5.44 7.61 -17.41
CA GLY A 18 -6.30 8.18 -16.38
C GLY A 18 -7.77 7.78 -16.56
N TYR A 19 -8.28 7.84 -17.79
CA TYR A 19 -9.65 7.41 -18.11
C TYR A 19 -9.82 5.90 -17.94
N LEU A 20 -8.85 5.11 -18.37
CA LEU A 20 -8.89 3.65 -18.22
C LEU A 20 -8.93 3.25 -16.72
N PHE A 21 -8.17 3.92 -15.88
CA PHE A 21 -8.18 3.70 -14.44
C PHE A 21 -9.56 4.00 -13.82
N ILE A 22 -10.13 5.18 -14.11
CA ILE A 22 -11.44 5.59 -13.61
C ILE A 22 -12.51 4.61 -14.11
N PHE A 23 -12.51 4.30 -15.42
CA PHE A 23 -13.44 3.35 -16.03
C PHE A 23 -13.34 1.97 -15.39
N PHE A 24 -12.14 1.45 -15.19
CA PHE A 24 -11.92 0.11 -14.62
C PHE A 24 -12.47 0.00 -13.20
N ILE A 25 -12.19 1.00 -12.34
CA ILE A 25 -12.73 1.02 -10.97
C ILE A 25 -14.25 1.11 -11.00
N LEU A 26 -14.83 2.00 -11.79
CA LEU A 26 -16.28 2.19 -11.84
C LEU A 26 -17.00 1.00 -12.46
N LEU A 27 -16.43 0.38 -13.49
CA LEU A 27 -16.97 -0.82 -14.12
C LEU A 27 -17.06 -1.96 -13.10
N LEU A 28 -15.98 -2.24 -12.39
CA LEU A 28 -15.96 -3.31 -11.39
C LEU A 28 -16.87 -2.97 -10.21
N THR A 29 -16.90 -1.71 -9.77
CA THR A 29 -17.87 -1.27 -8.75
C THR A 29 -19.30 -1.53 -9.21
N GLY A 30 -19.63 -1.21 -10.46
CA GLY A 30 -20.96 -1.46 -11.02
C GLY A 30 -21.32 -2.94 -11.09
N ILE A 31 -20.38 -3.80 -11.48
CA ILE A 31 -20.56 -5.26 -11.51
C ILE A 31 -20.83 -5.82 -10.12
N TYR A 32 -19.97 -5.50 -9.15
CA TYR A 32 -20.13 -5.98 -7.76
C TYR A 32 -21.38 -5.41 -7.12
N PHE A 33 -21.69 -4.14 -7.36
CA PHE A 33 -22.93 -3.51 -6.90
C PHE A 33 -24.17 -4.22 -7.47
N SER A 34 -24.17 -4.53 -8.75
CA SER A 34 -25.27 -5.26 -9.38
C SER A 34 -25.42 -6.67 -8.81
N ALA A 35 -24.32 -7.35 -8.55
CA ALA A 35 -24.34 -8.71 -7.99
C ALA A 35 -24.82 -8.75 -6.54
N TYR A 36 -24.25 -7.91 -5.67
CA TYR A 36 -24.55 -7.94 -4.24
C TYR A 36 -25.81 -7.18 -3.86
N GLN A 37 -25.97 -5.93 -4.32
CA GLN A 37 -27.07 -5.08 -3.89
C GLN A 37 -28.33 -5.31 -4.70
N LEU A 38 -28.24 -5.43 -6.03
CA LEU A 38 -29.41 -5.63 -6.87
C LEU A 38 -29.80 -7.09 -7.00
N GLY A 39 -28.82 -7.98 -7.24
CA GLY A 39 -29.10 -9.40 -7.45
C GLY A 39 -29.38 -10.16 -6.14
N ALA A 40 -28.54 -10.00 -5.13
CA ALA A 40 -28.67 -10.67 -3.85
C ALA A 40 -29.48 -9.86 -2.80
N ALA A 41 -29.94 -8.64 -3.13
CA ALA A 41 -30.66 -7.72 -2.26
C ALA A 41 -29.94 -7.42 -0.92
N TYR A 42 -28.63 -7.40 -0.90
CA TYR A 42 -27.81 -7.13 0.29
C TYR A 42 -27.76 -5.62 0.57
N PRO A 43 -28.32 -5.11 1.69
CA PRO A 43 -28.44 -3.67 1.95
C PRO A 43 -27.14 -3.04 2.48
N ARG A 44 -25.99 -3.60 2.21
CA ARG A 44 -24.69 -3.19 2.72
C ARG A 44 -23.69 -2.93 1.60
N PHE A 45 -23.39 -1.66 1.36
CA PHE A 45 -22.42 -1.24 0.33
C PHE A 45 -20.96 -1.64 0.69
N GLU A 46 -20.69 -1.82 1.98
CA GLU A 46 -19.39 -2.20 2.52
C GLU A 46 -18.86 -3.50 1.91
N TYR A 47 -19.73 -4.48 1.61
CA TYR A 47 -19.34 -5.73 0.95
C TYR A 47 -18.79 -5.52 -0.46
N THR A 48 -19.38 -4.59 -1.21
CA THR A 48 -18.85 -4.21 -2.53
C THR A 48 -17.44 -3.62 -2.40
N LEU A 49 -17.21 -2.73 -1.43
CA LEU A 49 -15.90 -2.14 -1.22
C LEU A 49 -14.86 -3.16 -0.77
N SER A 50 -15.24 -4.10 0.11
CA SER A 50 -14.35 -5.19 0.53
C SER A 50 -13.95 -6.08 -0.64
N ALA A 51 -14.89 -6.43 -1.53
CA ALA A 51 -14.59 -7.18 -2.74
C ALA A 51 -13.70 -6.39 -3.71
N LEU A 52 -13.81 -5.05 -3.73
CA LEU A 52 -13.01 -4.18 -4.58
C LEU A 52 -11.57 -3.98 -4.10
N THR A 53 -11.20 -4.38 -2.88
CA THR A 53 -9.81 -4.24 -2.40
C THR A 53 -8.81 -4.96 -3.30
N PHE A 54 -9.21 -6.11 -3.87
CA PHE A 54 -8.41 -6.84 -4.84
C PHE A 54 -8.10 -6.02 -6.11
N VAL A 55 -8.98 -5.11 -6.49
CA VAL A 55 -8.84 -4.29 -7.72
C VAL A 55 -7.61 -3.37 -7.64
N PHE A 56 -7.19 -2.98 -6.43
CA PHE A 56 -5.98 -2.18 -6.25
C PHE A 56 -4.71 -2.89 -6.73
N LEU A 57 -4.68 -4.23 -6.73
CA LEU A 57 -3.52 -4.99 -7.20
C LEU A 57 -3.20 -4.73 -8.68
N ILE A 58 -4.23 -4.44 -9.47
CA ILE A 58 -4.09 -4.18 -10.90
C ILE A 58 -4.11 -2.68 -11.19
N SER A 59 -5.05 -1.97 -10.59
CA SER A 59 -5.28 -0.56 -10.92
C SER A 59 -4.17 0.37 -10.43
N VAL A 60 -3.63 0.13 -9.25
CA VAL A 60 -2.54 0.96 -8.69
C VAL A 60 -1.25 0.84 -9.49
N PRO A 61 -0.73 -0.37 -9.80
CA PRO A 61 0.46 -0.50 -10.66
C PRO A 61 0.33 0.23 -12.00
N ILE A 62 -0.82 0.12 -12.68
CA ILE A 62 -1.07 0.78 -13.96
C ILE A 62 -1.00 2.31 -13.82
N LEU A 63 -1.58 2.86 -12.75
CA LEU A 63 -1.58 4.31 -12.55
C LEU A 63 -0.21 4.84 -12.11
N THR A 64 0.52 4.10 -11.27
CA THR A 64 1.77 4.58 -10.67
C THR A 64 3.03 4.28 -11.47
N MET A 65 2.99 3.29 -12.39
CA MET A 65 4.18 2.82 -13.12
C MET A 65 4.93 3.94 -13.86
N ARG A 66 4.22 4.95 -14.37
CA ARG A 66 4.83 6.02 -15.19
C ARG A 66 5.23 7.28 -14.42
N VAL A 67 4.79 7.43 -13.16
CA VAL A 67 4.92 8.69 -12.39
C VAL A 67 6.35 9.20 -12.31
N LEU A 68 7.31 8.33 -12.07
CA LEU A 68 8.73 8.65 -11.95
C LEU A 68 9.58 7.84 -12.94
N ALA A 69 9.23 6.58 -13.21
CA ALA A 69 10.00 5.72 -14.10
C ALA A 69 10.01 6.23 -15.55
N GLU A 70 8.92 6.84 -16.03
CA GLU A 70 8.87 7.43 -17.38
C GLU A 70 9.80 8.62 -17.51
N GLU A 71 9.78 9.57 -16.58
CA GLU A 71 10.66 10.75 -16.60
C GLU A 71 12.13 10.32 -16.55
N ARG A 72 12.45 9.27 -15.78
CA ARG A 72 13.80 8.71 -15.72
C ARG A 72 14.23 8.08 -17.04
N LYS A 73 13.36 7.27 -17.65
CA LYS A 73 13.63 6.66 -18.95
C LYS A 73 13.89 7.72 -20.03
N GLN A 74 13.14 8.83 -19.97
CA GLN A 74 13.27 9.95 -20.92
C GLN A 74 14.38 10.94 -20.52
N LYS A 75 15.04 10.76 -19.36
CA LYS A 75 16.03 11.69 -18.79
C LYS A 75 15.48 13.11 -18.53
N THR A 76 14.15 13.27 -18.50
CA THR A 76 13.49 14.55 -18.19
C THR A 76 13.48 14.87 -16.69
N ASP A 77 13.78 13.87 -15.85
CA ASP A 77 14.02 14.05 -14.41
C ASP A 77 15.17 15.02 -14.14
N GLN A 78 16.20 15.07 -15.00
CA GLN A 78 17.32 16.02 -14.88
C GLN A 78 16.86 17.46 -14.94
N LEU A 79 15.88 17.78 -15.79
CA LEU A 79 15.29 19.12 -15.87
C LEU A 79 14.53 19.50 -14.59
N LEU A 80 13.89 18.54 -13.94
CA LEU A 80 13.20 18.74 -12.68
C LEU A 80 14.18 18.88 -11.51
N LEU A 81 15.30 18.14 -11.52
CA LEU A 81 16.33 18.20 -10.49
C LEU A 81 17.17 19.49 -10.54
N THR A 82 17.34 20.07 -11.73
CA THR A 82 18.04 21.36 -11.91
C THR A 82 17.13 22.57 -11.70
N ALA A 83 15.81 22.38 -11.70
CA ALA A 83 14.86 23.46 -11.41
C ALA A 83 14.98 23.95 -9.96
N PRO A 84 14.72 25.23 -9.67
CA PRO A 84 14.77 25.81 -8.34
C PRO A 84 13.56 25.41 -7.48
N VAL A 85 13.24 24.10 -7.46
CA VAL A 85 12.12 23.50 -6.73
C VAL A 85 12.66 22.39 -5.84
N SER A 86 12.21 22.33 -4.58
CA SER A 86 12.63 21.24 -3.68
C SER A 86 12.02 19.90 -4.14
N VAL A 87 12.79 18.82 -3.98
CA VAL A 87 12.38 17.44 -4.35
C VAL A 87 11.04 17.06 -3.67
N GLU A 88 10.87 17.45 -2.42
CA GLU A 88 9.63 17.25 -1.68
C GLU A 88 8.41 17.81 -2.42
N LYS A 89 8.49 19.07 -2.90
CA LYS A 89 7.39 19.73 -3.62
C LYS A 89 7.06 19.03 -4.95
N ILE A 90 8.04 18.37 -5.56
CA ILE A 90 7.86 17.58 -6.79
C ILE A 90 7.11 16.31 -6.44
N VAL A 91 7.59 15.53 -5.45
CA VAL A 91 6.99 14.26 -5.03
C VAL A 91 5.55 14.46 -4.55
N PHE A 92 5.33 15.43 -3.64
CA PHE A 92 3.98 15.75 -3.16
C PHE A 92 3.06 16.22 -4.28
N GLY A 93 3.54 17.01 -5.24
CA GLY A 93 2.74 17.47 -6.38
C GLY A 93 2.29 16.31 -7.27
N LYS A 94 3.17 15.35 -7.54
CA LYS A 94 2.87 14.13 -8.31
C LYS A 94 1.89 13.22 -7.55
N TYR A 95 2.15 12.96 -6.28
CA TYR A 95 1.29 12.13 -5.45
C TYR A 95 -0.14 12.71 -5.34
N LEU A 96 -0.27 14.01 -5.08
CA LEU A 96 -1.58 14.67 -5.03
C LEU A 96 -2.34 14.60 -6.35
N ALA A 97 -1.66 14.63 -7.50
CA ALA A 97 -2.31 14.42 -8.79
C ALA A 97 -2.92 13.01 -8.91
N LEU A 98 -2.22 11.98 -8.46
CA LEU A 98 -2.74 10.61 -8.42
C LEU A 98 -3.94 10.48 -7.47
N VAL A 99 -3.84 11.04 -6.28
CA VAL A 99 -4.94 11.05 -5.30
C VAL A 99 -6.16 11.76 -5.88
N THR A 100 -5.99 12.84 -6.63
CA THR A 100 -7.11 13.55 -7.29
C THR A 100 -7.76 12.67 -8.36
N ILE A 101 -6.98 11.97 -9.18
CA ILE A 101 -7.52 11.02 -10.18
C ILE A 101 -8.29 9.90 -9.50
N PHE A 102 -7.79 9.38 -8.37
CA PHE A 102 -8.47 8.35 -7.58
C PHE A 102 -9.72 8.89 -6.88
N ALA A 103 -9.72 10.14 -6.43
CA ALA A 103 -10.89 10.77 -5.81
C ALA A 103 -12.09 10.87 -6.75
N ILE A 104 -11.89 10.94 -8.08
CA ILE A 104 -12.99 11.03 -9.04
C ILE A 104 -13.93 9.81 -8.94
N PRO A 105 -13.49 8.56 -9.11
CA PRO A 105 -14.37 7.41 -8.93
C PRO A 105 -14.91 7.30 -7.51
N MET A 106 -14.16 7.72 -6.47
CA MET A 106 -14.66 7.73 -5.09
C MET A 106 -15.84 8.66 -4.90
N LEU A 107 -15.81 9.86 -5.47
CA LEU A 107 -16.94 10.80 -5.43
C LEU A 107 -18.18 10.22 -6.13
N ILE A 108 -18.01 9.50 -7.23
CA ILE A 108 -19.10 8.81 -7.92
C ILE A 108 -19.65 7.68 -7.03
N MET A 109 -18.78 6.92 -6.37
CA MET A 109 -19.17 5.86 -5.44
C MET A 109 -19.99 6.39 -4.25
N CYS A 110 -19.80 7.63 -3.80
CA CYS A 110 -20.61 8.23 -2.74
C CYS A 110 -22.10 8.34 -3.11
N VAL A 111 -22.45 8.26 -4.40
CA VAL A 111 -23.85 8.32 -4.86
C VAL A 111 -24.57 6.98 -4.67
N TYR A 112 -23.85 5.85 -4.69
CA TYR A 112 -24.45 4.51 -4.58
C TYR A 112 -25.26 4.30 -3.28
N PRO A 113 -24.72 4.60 -2.08
CA PRO A 113 -25.49 4.47 -0.84
C PRO A 113 -26.76 5.35 -0.84
N LEU A 114 -26.72 6.55 -1.45
CA LEU A 114 -27.89 7.43 -1.57
C LEU A 114 -28.97 6.82 -2.47
N ILE A 115 -28.59 6.15 -3.56
CA ILE A 115 -29.54 5.43 -4.43
C ILE A 115 -30.17 4.28 -3.66
N MET A 116 -29.37 3.53 -2.89
CA MET A 116 -29.85 2.37 -2.14
C MET A 116 -30.92 2.76 -1.09
N THR A 117 -30.86 3.95 -0.48
CA THR A 117 -31.88 4.40 0.49
C THR A 117 -33.29 4.49 -0.11
N LYS A 118 -33.43 4.60 -1.42
CA LYS A 118 -34.74 4.58 -2.10
C LYS A 118 -35.34 3.18 -2.20
N PHE A 119 -34.53 2.15 -2.05
CA PHE A 119 -34.95 0.75 -2.20
C PHE A 119 -35.00 -0.02 -0.88
N GLY A 120 -34.51 0.57 0.21
CA GLY A 120 -34.52 -0.08 1.53
C GLY A 120 -33.83 0.72 2.62
N THR A 121 -33.78 0.15 3.81
CA THR A 121 -33.09 0.74 4.96
C THR A 121 -31.58 0.47 4.85
N VAL A 122 -30.80 1.50 4.61
CA VAL A 122 -29.33 1.43 4.50
C VAL A 122 -28.71 2.29 5.60
N SER A 123 -27.69 1.76 6.28
CA SER A 123 -26.87 2.53 7.21
C SER A 123 -25.91 3.43 6.45
N LEU A 124 -26.29 4.69 6.21
CA LEU A 124 -25.44 5.66 5.53
C LEU A 124 -24.10 5.88 6.26
N GLY A 125 -24.13 5.92 7.60
CA GLY A 125 -22.92 6.07 8.40
C GLY A 125 -21.90 4.96 8.14
N ALA A 126 -22.36 3.71 8.09
CA ALA A 126 -21.53 2.56 7.78
C ALA A 126 -20.93 2.63 6.36
N ALA A 127 -21.78 2.91 5.37
CA ALA A 127 -21.36 3.01 3.98
C ALA A 127 -20.30 4.12 3.76
N TYR A 128 -20.50 5.32 4.33
CA TYR A 128 -19.52 6.40 4.20
C TYR A 128 -18.24 6.16 4.99
N THR A 129 -18.33 5.50 6.16
CA THR A 129 -17.13 5.07 6.90
C THR A 129 -16.30 4.09 6.06
N ALA A 130 -16.94 3.13 5.41
CA ALA A 130 -16.27 2.19 4.52
C ALA A 130 -15.67 2.88 3.27
N ILE A 131 -16.38 3.83 2.65
CA ILE A 131 -15.86 4.63 1.53
C ILE A 131 -14.61 5.41 1.95
N LEU A 132 -14.60 6.02 3.13
CA LEU A 132 -13.45 6.74 3.67
C LEU A 132 -12.26 5.78 3.90
N GLY A 133 -12.50 4.63 4.53
CA GLY A 133 -11.47 3.61 4.73
C GLY A 133 -10.89 3.11 3.40
N PHE A 134 -11.73 2.86 2.41
CA PHE A 134 -11.33 2.44 1.07
C PHE A 134 -10.50 3.51 0.34
N PHE A 135 -10.88 4.79 0.51
CA PHE A 135 -10.11 5.92 -0.02
C PHE A 135 -8.73 6.00 0.63
N LEU A 136 -8.63 5.87 1.96
CA LEU A 136 -7.34 5.88 2.67
C LEU A 136 -6.46 4.70 2.28
N LEU A 137 -7.03 3.50 2.17
CA LEU A 137 -6.34 2.31 1.68
C LEU A 137 -5.78 2.53 0.27
N GLY A 138 -6.59 3.09 -0.63
CA GLY A 138 -6.15 3.42 -1.99
C GLY A 138 -5.03 4.46 -2.01
N CYS A 139 -5.12 5.50 -1.18
CA CYS A 139 -4.05 6.49 -1.04
C CYS A 139 -2.74 5.88 -0.54
N ALA A 140 -2.80 4.93 0.42
CA ALA A 140 -1.62 4.22 0.91
C ALA A 140 -1.00 3.35 -0.19
N ASN A 141 -1.82 2.60 -0.92
CA ASN A 141 -1.37 1.79 -2.06
C ASN A 141 -0.74 2.65 -3.17
N LEU A 142 -1.30 3.82 -3.47
CA LEU A 142 -0.74 4.78 -4.42
C LEU A 142 0.63 5.29 -3.95
N ALA A 143 0.81 5.58 -2.66
CA ALA A 143 2.10 6.02 -2.11
C ALA A 143 3.18 4.94 -2.25
N ILE A 144 2.84 3.66 -2.00
CA ILE A 144 3.71 2.51 -2.21
C ILE A 144 4.11 2.42 -3.69
N GLY A 145 3.15 2.52 -4.61
CA GLY A 145 3.41 2.49 -6.05
C GLY A 145 4.32 3.62 -6.53
N VAL A 146 4.14 4.84 -6.00
CA VAL A 146 5.03 5.99 -6.30
C VAL A 146 6.45 5.72 -5.81
N PHE A 147 6.60 5.16 -4.61
CA PHE A 147 7.92 4.79 -4.09
C PHE A 147 8.61 3.78 -4.99
N ILE A 148 7.93 2.71 -5.40
CA ILE A 148 8.49 1.69 -6.29
C ILE A 148 8.84 2.27 -7.66
N SER A 149 7.99 3.13 -8.22
CA SER A 149 8.28 3.86 -9.46
C SER A 149 9.53 4.74 -9.36
N SER A 150 9.92 5.19 -8.15
CA SER A 150 11.15 5.96 -7.92
C SER A 150 12.42 5.10 -7.97
N LEU A 151 12.33 3.81 -7.80
CA LEU A 151 13.49 2.90 -7.74
C LEU A 151 13.96 2.41 -9.11
N THR A 152 13.08 2.43 -10.11
CA THR A 152 13.35 1.83 -11.44
C THR A 152 13.20 2.86 -12.56
N GLU A 153 13.83 2.58 -13.71
CA GLU A 153 13.71 3.38 -14.95
C GLU A 153 12.74 2.74 -15.95
N SER A 154 12.34 1.50 -15.71
CA SER A 154 11.43 0.77 -16.57
C SER A 154 10.01 0.81 -16.00
N GLN A 155 9.04 1.32 -16.77
CA GLN A 155 7.62 1.32 -16.39
C GLN A 155 7.10 -0.10 -16.12
N VAL A 156 7.51 -1.08 -16.93
CA VAL A 156 7.07 -2.48 -16.79
C VAL A 156 7.60 -3.07 -15.49
N ILE A 157 8.89 -2.84 -15.17
CA ILE A 157 9.48 -3.31 -13.91
C ILE A 157 8.79 -2.62 -12.73
N ALA A 158 8.51 -1.31 -12.82
CA ALA A 158 7.76 -0.59 -11.78
C ALA A 158 6.37 -1.21 -11.55
N ALA A 159 5.63 -1.51 -12.62
CA ALA A 159 4.31 -2.13 -12.53
C ALA A 159 4.37 -3.52 -11.88
N VAL A 160 5.28 -4.38 -12.35
CA VAL A 160 5.44 -5.76 -11.83
C VAL A 160 5.86 -5.75 -10.36
N LEU A 161 6.84 -4.92 -9.98
CA LEU A 161 7.28 -4.82 -8.58
C LEU A 161 6.16 -4.26 -7.68
N THR A 162 5.43 -3.25 -8.15
CA THR A 162 4.29 -2.72 -7.40
C THR A 162 3.22 -3.78 -7.21
N PHE A 163 2.87 -4.54 -8.26
CA PHE A 163 1.92 -5.64 -8.18
C PHE A 163 2.38 -6.70 -7.16
N VAL A 164 3.64 -7.15 -7.24
CA VAL A 164 4.17 -8.20 -6.34
C VAL A 164 4.14 -7.73 -4.88
N ILE A 165 4.52 -6.49 -4.60
CA ILE A 165 4.53 -5.96 -3.23
C ILE A 165 3.10 -5.79 -2.70
N LEU A 166 2.19 -5.22 -3.49
CA LEU A 166 0.79 -5.10 -3.08
C LEU A 166 0.12 -6.47 -2.92
N PHE A 167 0.44 -7.43 -3.79
CA PHE A 167 -0.06 -8.80 -3.66
C PHE A 167 0.46 -9.47 -2.38
N ALA A 168 1.75 -9.29 -2.05
CA ALA A 168 2.30 -9.79 -0.80
C ALA A 168 1.57 -9.19 0.42
N PHE A 169 1.30 -7.89 0.42
CA PHE A 169 0.54 -7.22 1.49
C PHE A 169 -0.92 -7.70 1.55
N TYR A 170 -1.55 -7.93 0.41
CA TYR A 170 -2.91 -8.47 0.33
C TYR A 170 -2.99 -9.91 0.87
N MET A 171 -1.97 -10.73 0.61
CA MET A 171 -1.89 -12.11 1.06
C MET A 171 -1.44 -12.26 2.52
N MET A 172 -1.11 -11.16 3.23
CA MET A 172 -0.57 -11.21 4.59
C MET A 172 -1.47 -11.95 5.58
N ASN A 173 -2.80 -11.80 5.49
CA ASN A 173 -3.74 -12.56 6.30
C ASN A 173 -3.61 -14.08 6.08
N GLY A 174 -3.51 -14.50 4.82
CA GLY A 174 -3.29 -15.90 4.47
C GLY A 174 -1.94 -16.40 4.98
N ILE A 175 -0.87 -15.59 4.79
CA ILE A 175 0.47 -15.95 5.25
C ILE A 175 0.52 -16.06 6.77
N SER A 176 -0.08 -15.13 7.51
CA SER A 176 -0.08 -15.16 8.97
C SER A 176 -0.78 -16.40 9.54
N SER A 177 -1.80 -16.93 8.85
CA SER A 177 -2.52 -18.14 9.27
C SER A 177 -1.69 -19.43 9.17
N PHE A 178 -0.61 -19.44 8.38
CA PHE A 178 0.31 -20.58 8.33
C PHE A 178 1.22 -20.66 9.57
N PHE A 179 1.39 -19.56 10.29
CA PHE A 179 2.19 -19.53 11.49
C PHE A 179 1.32 -19.83 12.71
N SER A 180 1.68 -20.85 13.47
CA SER A 180 1.03 -21.17 14.73
C SER A 180 1.26 -20.03 15.75
N GLU A 181 0.25 -19.71 16.56
CA GLU A 181 0.35 -18.72 17.65
C GLU A 181 1.26 -19.18 18.81
N GLY A 182 1.75 -20.41 18.75
CA GLY A 182 2.60 -20.99 19.77
C GLY A 182 3.93 -20.23 19.92
N ALA A 183 4.35 -20.01 21.17
CA ALA A 183 5.60 -19.32 21.49
C ALA A 183 6.83 -19.99 20.83
N LEU A 184 6.83 -21.34 20.77
CA LEU A 184 7.92 -22.11 20.18
C LEU A 184 7.99 -21.93 18.66
N SER A 185 6.84 -21.97 17.97
CA SER A 185 6.76 -21.73 16.53
C SER A 185 7.24 -20.31 16.18
N THR A 186 6.82 -19.32 16.94
CA THR A 186 7.26 -17.94 16.78
C THR A 186 8.77 -17.78 17.02
N CYS A 187 9.32 -18.43 18.03
CA CYS A 187 10.77 -18.41 18.32
C CYS A 187 11.57 -19.00 17.15
N ILE A 188 11.17 -20.17 16.62
CA ILE A 188 11.81 -20.79 15.44
C ILE A 188 11.76 -19.86 14.23
N SER A 189 10.62 -19.23 14.00
CA SER A 189 10.45 -18.33 12.84
C SER A 189 11.30 -17.06 12.97
N PHE A 190 11.47 -16.50 14.18
CA PHE A 190 12.42 -15.41 14.40
C PHE A 190 13.87 -15.86 14.18
N GLY A 191 14.24 -17.07 14.61
CA GLY A 191 15.57 -17.64 14.31
C GLY A 191 15.80 -17.71 12.80
N LEU A 192 14.83 -18.20 12.02
CA LEU A 192 14.94 -18.23 10.56
C LEU A 192 15.07 -16.82 9.95
N LEU A 193 14.38 -15.82 10.48
CA LEU A 193 14.53 -14.42 10.05
C LEU A 193 15.92 -13.86 10.38
N ILE A 194 16.47 -14.16 11.55
CA ILE A 194 17.86 -13.80 11.91
C ILE A 194 18.83 -14.44 10.95
N LEU A 195 18.69 -15.72 10.66
CA LEU A 195 19.55 -16.43 9.68
C LEU A 195 19.48 -15.78 8.30
N ALA A 196 18.28 -15.47 7.80
CA ALA A 196 18.09 -14.78 6.53
C ALA A 196 18.76 -13.40 6.51
N ALA A 197 18.60 -12.60 7.58
CA ALA A 197 19.24 -11.31 7.71
C ALA A 197 20.78 -11.44 7.74
N VAL A 198 21.33 -12.43 8.44
CA VAL A 198 22.77 -12.70 8.48
C VAL A 198 23.31 -13.09 7.12
N ILE A 199 22.57 -13.88 6.32
CA ILE A 199 22.96 -14.22 4.95
C ILE A 199 23.05 -12.94 4.10
N ILE A 200 22.09 -12.03 4.20
CA ILE A 200 22.10 -10.74 3.49
C ILE A 200 23.31 -9.91 3.94
N ILE A 201 23.58 -9.81 5.24
CA ILE A 201 24.73 -9.10 5.80
C ILE A 201 26.04 -9.71 5.29
N TYR A 202 26.12 -11.04 5.23
CA TYR A 202 27.30 -11.73 4.68
C TYR A 202 27.54 -11.37 3.21
N THR A 203 26.51 -11.31 2.38
CA THR A 203 26.66 -10.91 0.97
C THR A 203 27.16 -9.47 0.81
N MET A 204 26.84 -8.58 1.76
CA MET A 204 27.25 -7.17 1.76
C MET A 204 28.68 -6.97 2.29
N ILE A 205 29.00 -7.60 3.43
CA ILE A 205 30.27 -7.38 4.15
C ILE A 205 31.36 -8.35 3.67
N LYS A 206 30.97 -9.53 3.16
CA LYS A 206 31.86 -10.64 2.73
C LYS A 206 32.86 -11.08 3.81
N ASN A 207 32.53 -10.87 5.09
CA ASN A 207 33.35 -11.30 6.22
C ASN A 207 32.60 -12.36 7.03
N PHE A 208 33.07 -13.61 6.93
CA PHE A 208 32.45 -14.76 7.57
C PHE A 208 32.45 -14.67 9.10
N LEU A 209 33.55 -14.19 9.72
CA LEU A 209 33.65 -14.08 11.17
C LEU A 209 32.64 -13.11 11.77
N ILE A 210 32.49 -11.92 11.17
CA ILE A 210 31.52 -10.93 11.63
C ILE A 210 30.10 -11.46 11.50
N SER A 211 29.76 -12.06 10.38
CA SER A 211 28.41 -12.62 10.14
C SER A 211 28.12 -13.80 11.09
N ALA A 212 29.10 -14.67 11.35
CA ALA A 212 28.94 -15.77 12.30
C ALA A 212 28.73 -15.29 13.74
N VAL A 213 29.48 -14.27 14.18
CA VAL A 213 29.29 -13.68 15.50
C VAL A 213 27.91 -13.05 15.66
N ILE A 214 27.45 -12.28 14.66
CA ILE A 214 26.09 -11.68 14.67
C ILE A 214 25.02 -12.77 14.74
N CYS A 215 25.17 -13.87 13.99
CA CYS A 215 24.27 -15.01 14.01
C CYS A 215 24.18 -15.62 15.41
N VAL A 216 25.32 -16.02 15.98
CA VAL A 216 25.39 -16.69 17.28
C VAL A 216 24.86 -15.80 18.39
N VAL A 217 25.25 -14.53 18.42
CA VAL A 217 24.75 -13.56 19.42
C VAL A 217 23.24 -13.34 19.27
N GLY A 218 22.74 -13.22 18.05
CA GLY A 218 21.31 -13.05 17.77
C GLY A 218 20.48 -14.26 18.22
N GLU A 219 20.91 -15.48 17.88
CA GLU A 219 20.23 -16.71 18.27
C GLU A 219 20.29 -16.95 19.79
N ILE A 220 21.41 -16.70 20.43
CA ILE A 220 21.54 -16.81 21.89
C ILE A 220 20.61 -15.80 22.58
N ALA A 221 20.60 -14.55 22.14
CA ALA A 221 19.72 -13.52 22.70
C ALA A 221 18.23 -13.93 22.57
N LEU A 222 17.85 -14.47 21.39
CA LEU A 222 16.50 -14.97 21.15
C LEU A 222 16.12 -16.11 22.10
N VAL A 223 17.00 -17.10 22.28
CA VAL A 223 16.78 -18.23 23.19
C VAL A 223 16.69 -17.76 24.64
N ILE A 224 17.54 -16.82 25.07
CA ILE A 224 17.47 -16.26 26.44
C ILE A 224 16.13 -15.59 26.69
N VAL A 225 15.67 -14.73 25.75
CA VAL A 225 14.37 -14.05 25.88
C VAL A 225 13.22 -15.07 25.91
N TYR A 226 13.30 -16.15 25.11
CA TYR A 226 12.31 -17.21 25.10
C TYR A 226 12.23 -17.94 26.45
N VAL A 227 13.38 -18.25 27.06
CA VAL A 227 13.43 -18.95 28.36
C VAL A 227 12.94 -18.05 29.51
N VAL A 228 13.27 -16.75 29.46
CA VAL A 228 12.87 -15.80 30.51
C VAL A 228 11.38 -15.47 30.41
N ASN A 229 10.85 -15.29 29.21
CA ASN A 229 9.46 -14.91 29.00
C ASN A 229 8.89 -15.44 27.67
N SER A 230 8.47 -16.72 27.69
CA SER A 230 7.89 -17.37 26.52
C SER A 230 6.58 -16.72 26.05
N SER A 231 5.83 -16.06 26.95
CA SER A 231 4.57 -15.39 26.58
C SER A 231 4.78 -14.19 25.67
N PHE A 232 5.96 -13.58 25.66
CA PHE A 232 6.30 -12.48 24.75
C PHE A 232 6.32 -12.92 23.28
N PHE A 233 6.63 -14.20 23.03
CA PHE A 233 6.65 -14.77 21.69
C PHE A 233 5.27 -15.22 21.20
N SER A 234 4.28 -15.37 22.06
CA SER A 234 2.94 -15.80 21.67
C SER A 234 2.32 -14.79 20.68
N GLY A 235 2.09 -15.22 19.43
CA GLY A 235 1.56 -14.38 18.36
C GLY A 235 2.50 -13.26 17.89
N GLY A 236 3.80 -13.30 18.24
CA GLY A 236 4.73 -12.24 17.91
C GLY A 236 4.94 -12.07 16.39
N ILE A 237 4.98 -13.16 15.63
CA ILE A 237 5.06 -13.13 14.17
C ILE A 237 3.80 -12.55 13.57
N GLN A 238 2.62 -12.97 14.02
CA GLN A 238 1.36 -12.44 13.56
C GLN A 238 1.31 -10.92 13.75
N LYS A 239 1.72 -10.40 14.92
CA LYS A 239 1.79 -8.96 15.18
C LYS A 239 2.72 -8.22 14.21
N ILE A 240 3.86 -8.82 13.83
CA ILE A 240 4.76 -8.21 12.84
C ILE A 240 4.15 -8.26 11.45
N LEU A 241 3.56 -9.38 11.06
CA LEU A 241 2.90 -9.52 9.76
C LEU A 241 1.68 -8.59 9.65
N ASP A 242 0.97 -8.37 10.75
CA ASP A 242 -0.15 -7.42 10.80
C ASP A 242 0.26 -5.97 10.54
N ILE A 243 1.51 -5.60 10.85
CA ILE A 243 2.04 -4.27 10.49
C ILE A 243 2.07 -4.07 8.97
N PHE A 244 2.24 -5.14 8.19
CA PHE A 244 2.25 -5.10 6.73
C PHE A 244 0.89 -5.41 6.10
N ASN A 245 -0.11 -5.71 6.92
CA ASN A 245 -1.44 -6.09 6.49
C ASN A 245 -2.34 -4.86 6.31
N LEU A 246 -2.26 -4.23 5.13
CA LEU A 246 -3.09 -3.07 4.83
C LEU A 246 -4.59 -3.41 4.83
N SER A 247 -4.94 -4.60 4.41
CA SER A 247 -6.35 -5.02 4.28
C SER A 247 -7.02 -5.19 5.63
N SER A 248 -6.34 -5.71 6.65
CA SER A 248 -6.93 -5.90 7.99
C SER A 248 -7.34 -4.58 8.65
N HIS A 249 -6.58 -3.51 8.39
CA HIS A 249 -6.93 -2.17 8.89
C HIS A 249 -8.14 -1.56 8.18
N PHE A 250 -8.48 -2.05 6.98
CA PHE A 250 -9.69 -1.67 6.28
C PHE A 250 -10.92 -2.44 6.79
N ASP A 251 -10.77 -3.66 7.30
CA ASP A 251 -11.88 -4.50 7.75
C ASP A 251 -12.72 -3.84 8.85
N ASN A 252 -12.10 -3.04 9.74
CA ASN A 252 -12.82 -2.28 10.76
C ASN A 252 -13.77 -1.26 10.11
N PHE A 253 -13.33 -0.57 9.05
CA PHE A 253 -14.17 0.39 8.32
C PHE A 253 -15.28 -0.33 7.55
N ALA A 254 -15.00 -1.50 6.98
CA ALA A 254 -16.00 -2.35 6.34
C ALA A 254 -17.05 -2.89 7.33
N ASN A 255 -16.68 -3.05 8.60
CA ASN A 255 -17.60 -3.42 9.68
C ASN A 255 -18.28 -2.22 10.35
N ALA A 256 -18.28 -1.06 9.71
CA ALA A 256 -18.90 0.18 10.21
C ALA A 256 -18.24 0.75 11.48
N ILE A 257 -17.03 0.34 11.81
CA ILE A 257 -16.29 0.86 12.96
C ILE A 257 -15.31 1.93 12.45
N PHE A 258 -15.52 3.19 12.87
CA PHE A 258 -14.55 4.24 12.59
C PHE A 258 -13.32 4.05 13.47
N ASP A 259 -12.28 3.47 12.90
CA ASP A 259 -11.03 3.17 13.60
C ASP A 259 -9.98 4.26 13.37
N VAL A 260 -9.76 5.08 14.40
CA VAL A 260 -8.72 6.13 14.37
C VAL A 260 -7.32 5.53 14.21
N LYS A 261 -7.07 4.33 14.77
CA LYS A 261 -5.77 3.63 14.60
C LYS A 261 -5.56 3.28 13.14
N GLY A 262 -6.60 2.80 12.44
CA GLY A 262 -6.54 2.52 11.01
C GLY A 262 -6.24 3.79 10.18
N VAL A 263 -6.85 4.94 10.51
CA VAL A 263 -6.52 6.23 9.86
C VAL A 263 -5.05 6.59 10.06
N LEU A 264 -4.57 6.56 11.31
CA LEU A 264 -3.17 6.86 11.63
C LEU A 264 -2.20 5.91 10.93
N TYR A 265 -2.56 4.63 10.85
CA TYR A 265 -1.78 3.64 10.13
C TYR A 265 -1.63 3.99 8.64
N PHE A 266 -2.74 4.23 7.92
CA PHE A 266 -2.68 4.61 6.50
C PHE A 266 -1.90 5.91 6.28
N VAL A 267 -2.11 6.92 7.12
CA VAL A 267 -1.35 8.18 7.05
C VAL A 267 0.14 7.94 7.29
N SER A 268 0.51 7.07 8.23
CA SER A 268 1.91 6.73 8.49
C SER A 268 2.56 6.01 7.32
N VAL A 269 1.87 5.06 6.68
CA VAL A 269 2.35 4.38 5.47
C VAL A 269 2.57 5.38 4.33
N ILE A 270 1.63 6.30 4.11
CA ILE A 270 1.75 7.36 3.11
C ILE A 270 2.99 8.23 3.41
N ALA A 271 3.14 8.69 4.66
CA ALA A 271 4.25 9.55 5.04
C ALA A 271 5.61 8.85 4.86
N VAL A 272 5.73 7.59 5.29
CA VAL A 272 6.97 6.80 5.15
C VAL A 272 7.30 6.58 3.66
N CYS A 273 6.34 6.16 2.84
CA CYS A 273 6.56 5.91 1.42
C CYS A 273 6.95 7.20 0.66
N LEU A 274 6.31 8.32 0.95
CA LEU A 274 6.66 9.60 0.34
C LEU A 274 8.03 10.08 0.82
N PHE A 275 8.37 9.92 2.09
CA PHE A 275 9.70 10.23 2.61
C PHE A 275 10.78 9.39 1.92
N LEU A 276 10.58 8.07 1.79
CA LEU A 276 11.51 7.18 1.08
C LEU A 276 11.62 7.56 -0.40
N THR A 277 10.54 7.99 -1.03
CA THR A 277 10.54 8.49 -2.41
C THR A 277 11.42 9.75 -2.53
N VAL A 278 11.27 10.69 -1.61
CA VAL A 278 12.10 11.91 -1.57
C VAL A 278 13.57 11.56 -1.40
N GLN A 279 13.91 10.65 -0.48
CA GLN A 279 15.29 10.21 -0.26
C GLN A 279 15.86 9.49 -1.49
N SER A 280 15.07 8.64 -2.15
CA SER A 280 15.48 7.95 -3.38
C SER A 280 15.86 8.93 -4.50
N ILE A 281 15.07 9.99 -4.67
CA ILE A 281 15.32 11.03 -5.68
C ILE A 281 16.47 11.95 -5.24
N ALA A 282 16.52 12.35 -3.95
CA ALA A 282 17.57 13.21 -3.41
C ALA A 282 18.95 12.57 -3.53
N LYS A 283 19.10 11.28 -3.23
CA LYS A 283 20.35 10.53 -3.38
C LYS A 283 20.94 10.66 -4.80
N ARG A 284 20.10 10.77 -5.82
CA ARG A 284 20.55 10.90 -7.23
C ARG A 284 20.95 12.31 -7.60
N ARG A 285 20.48 13.33 -6.87
CA ARG A 285 20.91 14.73 -7.08
C ARG A 285 22.36 14.94 -6.69
N TRP A 286 22.90 14.06 -5.84
CA TRP A 286 24.25 14.16 -5.29
C TRP A 286 25.26 13.21 -5.97
N ASN A 287 24.79 12.22 -6.73
CA ASN A 287 25.59 11.34 -7.58
C ASN A 287 25.47 11.75 -9.05
#